data_f54acaef123269853cd91cfd427332f3
#
_entry.id   f54acaef123269853cd91cfd427332f3
#
_cell.length_a   1.000
_cell.length_b   1.000
_cell.length_c   1.000
_cell.angle_alpha   90.00
_cell.angle_beta   90.00
_cell.angle_gamma   90.00
#
_symmetry.space_group_name_H-M   'P 1'
#
loop_
_entity.id
_entity.type
_entity.pdbx_description
1 polymer ?
#
loop_
_entity_poly.entity_id
_entity_poly.type
_entity_poly.pdbx_seq_one_letter_code
_entity_poly.pdbx_strand_id
1 'polypeptide(L)'
;MQYLKIAAVSFLAVLSMVSCKQKAEGQKEAVTYPLLKVSPEDRTLSVSYSAVIEGKQDVEVRPQVSGFITDVLVKEGAKVKKGQTLFVIDTIPYAASYRQAKAAVATAEAQLATAQLSLEGSEDLYAENVISDFELQTARNSYNSAVASLRQAQASEASAAQNLSYAIVKSPVNGSAGMTSIRVGALVSSSMTEPLISVSDNSQMYVYFSLPEKEVLSMTRQYGSIDNTIASFQPVTLTLTDGTVYEEPGRIDVISRIVDRGTGTVSVRAVFDNENGRLMSGSSGRINISYDRNNCIVIPQTATYEIQDKIFVYKVVDGKAVSNEVKVFRINNGKEYVVESGLNAGDIIVSEGAGLLREGTPVTGTPVEAGSNSNKGE
;
A
#
# COMPACT_ATOMS: atom_id res chain seq x y z
N MET A 1 30.40 -36.75 -95.92
CA MET A 1 29.25 -35.95 -95.37
C MET A 1 29.12 -36.01 -93.83
N GLN A 2 29.96 -36.75 -93.14
CA GLN A 2 29.89 -36.92 -91.66
C GLN A 2 30.66 -35.84 -90.88
N TYR A 3 31.73 -35.23 -91.52
CA TYR A 3 32.53 -34.21 -90.81
C TYR A 3 31.92 -32.78 -90.91
N LEU A 4 30.99 -32.55 -91.85
CA LEU A 4 30.31 -31.26 -91.96
C LEU A 4 29.20 -31.06 -90.93
N LYS A 5 28.68 -32.15 -90.39
CA LYS A 5 27.66 -32.14 -89.29
C LYS A 5 28.26 -31.91 -87.91
N ILE A 6 29.51 -32.35 -87.72
CA ILE A 6 30.18 -32.18 -86.39
C ILE A 6 30.70 -30.71 -86.27
N ALA A 7 31.13 -30.06 -87.34
CA ALA A 7 31.54 -28.67 -87.30
C ALA A 7 30.37 -27.71 -87.02
N ALA A 8 29.16 -28.01 -87.51
CA ALA A 8 27.98 -27.16 -87.27
C ALA A 8 27.45 -27.25 -85.83
N VAL A 9 27.60 -28.41 -85.19
CA VAL A 9 27.18 -28.63 -83.79
C VAL A 9 28.18 -27.99 -82.82
N SER A 10 29.50 -27.97 -83.15
CA SER A 10 30.51 -27.33 -82.33
C SER A 10 30.42 -25.80 -82.40
N PHE A 11 29.96 -25.23 -83.50
CA PHE A 11 29.85 -23.76 -83.67
C PHE A 11 28.60 -23.21 -82.94
N LEU A 12 27.51 -24.04 -82.82
CA LEU A 12 26.33 -23.67 -82.11
C LEU A 12 26.53 -23.77 -80.60
N ALA A 13 27.42 -24.64 -80.05
CA ALA A 13 27.74 -24.74 -78.63
C ALA A 13 28.61 -23.61 -78.06
N VAL A 14 29.38 -22.90 -78.93
CA VAL A 14 30.25 -21.80 -78.53
C VAL A 14 29.47 -20.48 -78.46
N LEU A 15 28.36 -20.32 -79.22
CA LEU A 15 27.56 -19.08 -79.19
C LEU A 15 26.63 -18.98 -77.94
N SER A 16 26.45 -20.06 -77.19
CA SER A 16 25.58 -20.08 -76.00
C SER A 16 26.32 -19.67 -74.73
N MET A 17 27.62 -19.39 -74.70
CA MET A 17 28.39 -19.00 -73.49
C MET A 17 28.70 -17.50 -73.34
N VAL A 18 28.12 -16.65 -74.15
CA VAL A 18 28.38 -15.17 -74.02
C VAL A 18 27.16 -14.40 -73.44
N SER A 19 26.08 -15.06 -73.05
CA SER A 19 24.90 -14.38 -72.56
C SER A 19 24.65 -14.59 -71.05
N CYS A 20 25.69 -14.32 -70.23
CA CYS A 20 25.47 -14.24 -68.78
C CYS A 20 26.49 -13.27 -68.18
N LYS A 21 26.31 -11.98 -68.35
CA LYS A 21 26.86 -10.96 -67.49
C LYS A 21 26.11 -9.63 -67.62
N GLN A 22 24.88 -9.63 -67.25
CA GLN A 22 24.23 -8.42 -66.76
C GLN A 22 23.58 -8.76 -65.45
N LYS A 23 24.40 -8.63 -64.41
CA LYS A 23 23.91 -8.56 -63.04
C LYS A 23 23.17 -7.24 -62.96
N ALA A 24 21.86 -7.26 -63.22
CA ALA A 24 20.99 -6.19 -62.86
C ALA A 24 21.12 -6.05 -61.34
N GLU A 25 21.77 -5.01 -60.86
CA GLU A 25 21.53 -4.50 -59.55
C GLU A 25 20.05 -4.16 -59.50
N GLY A 26 19.27 -5.12 -58.99
CA GLY A 26 17.88 -4.85 -58.68
C GLY A 26 17.85 -3.69 -57.72
N GLN A 27 17.45 -2.55 -58.21
CA GLN A 27 16.94 -1.48 -57.38
C GLN A 27 15.87 -2.16 -56.50
N LYS A 28 16.20 -2.42 -55.25
CA LYS A 28 15.22 -2.77 -54.26
C LYS A 28 14.18 -1.65 -54.27
N GLU A 29 13.00 -1.92 -54.78
CA GLU A 29 11.91 -0.99 -54.72
C GLU A 29 11.82 -0.50 -53.25
N ALA A 30 11.86 0.80 -53.11
CA ALA A 30 11.78 1.42 -51.79
C ALA A 30 10.40 1.12 -51.23
N VAL A 31 10.37 0.28 -50.22
CA VAL A 31 9.11 -0.07 -49.54
C VAL A 31 8.64 1.15 -48.78
N THR A 32 7.40 1.53 -48.99
CA THR A 32 6.77 2.64 -48.28
C THR A 32 6.46 2.21 -46.86
N TYR A 33 7.08 2.86 -45.90
CA TYR A 33 6.81 2.66 -44.48
C TYR A 33 6.16 3.91 -43.87
N PRO A 34 5.25 3.78 -42.92
CA PRO A 34 4.75 4.92 -42.17
C PRO A 34 5.89 5.51 -41.33
N LEU A 35 6.12 6.80 -41.51
CA LEU A 35 7.18 7.54 -40.82
C LEU A 35 6.58 8.46 -39.78
N LEU A 36 7.26 8.59 -38.65
CA LEU A 36 6.89 9.48 -37.54
C LEU A 36 8.05 10.47 -37.34
N LYS A 37 7.75 11.76 -37.39
CA LYS A 37 8.67 12.80 -36.94
C LYS A 37 8.42 13.00 -35.45
N VAL A 38 9.43 12.69 -34.63
CA VAL A 38 9.29 12.78 -33.18
C VAL A 38 9.37 14.24 -32.75
N SER A 39 8.42 14.64 -31.92
CA SER A 39 8.35 15.95 -31.29
C SER A 39 8.23 15.81 -29.81
N PRO A 40 8.79 16.72 -29.00
CA PRO A 40 8.55 16.75 -27.58
C PRO A 40 7.09 17.11 -27.32
N GLU A 41 6.49 16.41 -26.36
CA GLU A 41 5.14 16.69 -25.87
C GLU A 41 5.08 16.56 -24.36
N ASP A 42 4.13 17.22 -23.74
CA ASP A 42 3.85 17.05 -22.33
C ASP A 42 2.88 15.88 -22.16
N ARG A 43 3.24 14.95 -21.28
CA ARG A 43 2.44 13.75 -21.04
C ARG A 43 2.33 13.46 -19.55
N THR A 44 1.12 13.14 -19.13
CA THR A 44 0.89 12.54 -17.82
C THR A 44 1.02 11.02 -17.94
N LEU A 45 2.01 10.47 -17.28
CA LEU A 45 2.27 9.04 -17.23
C LEU A 45 1.59 8.47 -15.99
N SER A 46 0.94 7.32 -16.11
CA SER A 46 0.37 6.61 -14.97
C SER A 46 1.05 5.27 -14.77
N VAL A 47 1.52 5.03 -13.57
CA VAL A 47 2.09 3.74 -13.15
C VAL A 47 1.18 3.12 -12.11
N SER A 48 0.86 1.84 -12.29
CA SER A 48 -0.04 1.10 -11.39
C SER A 48 0.76 0.13 -10.52
N TYR A 49 0.48 0.16 -9.22
CA TYR A 49 1.05 -0.77 -8.24
C TYR A 49 -0.06 -1.58 -7.58
N SER A 50 0.18 -2.86 -7.34
CA SER A 50 -0.73 -3.67 -6.55
C SER A 50 -0.79 -3.15 -5.12
N ALA A 51 -1.98 -3.07 -4.56
CA ALA A 51 -2.22 -2.48 -3.26
C ALA A 51 -3.18 -3.31 -2.43
N VAL A 52 -3.00 -3.24 -1.11
CA VAL A 52 -3.90 -3.79 -0.10
C VAL A 52 -4.62 -2.63 0.58
N ILE A 53 -5.92 -2.78 0.78
CA ILE A 53 -6.79 -1.77 1.36
C ILE A 53 -7.14 -2.21 2.77
N GLU A 54 -6.82 -1.38 3.76
CA GLU A 54 -7.10 -1.64 5.17
C GLU A 54 -7.92 -0.49 5.75
N GLY A 55 -8.76 -0.79 6.75
CA GLY A 55 -9.43 0.25 7.52
C GLY A 55 -8.43 1.11 8.28
N LYS A 56 -8.81 2.33 8.62
CA LYS A 56 -7.99 3.24 9.43
C LYS A 56 -7.53 2.58 10.72
N GLN A 57 -8.38 1.75 11.30
CA GLN A 57 -8.07 0.99 12.50
C GLN A 57 -8.91 -0.29 12.53
N ASP A 58 -8.25 -1.43 12.43
CA ASP A 58 -8.86 -2.74 12.60
C ASP A 58 -8.48 -3.28 13.97
N VAL A 59 -9.48 -3.54 14.83
CA VAL A 59 -9.26 -3.96 16.20
C VAL A 59 -9.97 -5.29 16.45
N GLU A 60 -9.19 -6.27 16.85
CA GLU A 60 -9.71 -7.53 17.36
C GLU A 60 -10.12 -7.37 18.82
N VAL A 61 -11.40 -7.48 19.08
CA VAL A 61 -11.95 -7.40 20.43
C VAL A 61 -11.82 -8.76 21.10
N ARG A 62 -10.96 -8.84 22.12
CA ARG A 62 -10.66 -10.08 22.87
C ARG A 62 -11.17 -9.96 24.30
N PRO A 63 -11.65 -11.05 24.95
CA PRO A 63 -12.04 -11.03 26.34
C PRO A 63 -10.82 -10.86 27.24
N GLN A 64 -10.94 -10.05 28.28
CA GLN A 64 -9.89 -9.87 29.27
C GLN A 64 -10.13 -10.69 30.55
N VAL A 65 -11.33 -11.24 30.68
CA VAL A 65 -11.75 -12.12 31.78
C VAL A 65 -12.43 -13.36 31.23
N SER A 66 -12.49 -14.43 32.03
CA SER A 66 -13.05 -15.71 31.62
C SER A 66 -14.48 -15.85 32.15
N GLY A 67 -15.37 -16.49 31.39
CA GLY A 67 -16.74 -16.75 31.83
C GLY A 67 -17.66 -17.10 30.68
N PHE A 68 -18.92 -17.33 30.96
CA PHE A 68 -19.92 -17.59 29.93
C PHE A 68 -20.48 -16.28 29.38
N ILE A 69 -20.71 -16.22 28.08
CA ILE A 69 -21.41 -15.09 27.45
C ILE A 69 -22.89 -15.15 27.85
N THR A 70 -23.39 -14.12 28.51
CA THR A 70 -24.80 -13.97 28.86
C THR A 70 -25.58 -13.24 27.79
N ASP A 71 -24.98 -12.25 27.15
CA ASP A 71 -25.63 -11.44 26.14
C ASP A 71 -24.70 -11.12 24.99
N VAL A 72 -25.26 -11.12 23.77
CA VAL A 72 -24.64 -10.64 22.54
C VAL A 72 -25.48 -9.48 22.04
N LEU A 73 -24.98 -8.25 22.21
CA LEU A 73 -25.71 -7.01 21.96
C LEU A 73 -25.36 -6.36 20.61
N VAL A 74 -24.39 -6.92 19.90
CA VAL A 74 -23.96 -6.47 18.58
C VAL A 74 -24.56 -7.37 17.51
N LYS A 75 -25.01 -6.75 16.40
CA LYS A 75 -25.38 -7.46 15.18
C LYS A 75 -24.17 -7.49 14.24
N GLU A 76 -23.93 -8.63 13.62
CA GLU A 76 -22.90 -8.79 12.60
C GLU A 76 -23.10 -7.79 11.47
N GLY A 77 -22.03 -7.13 11.01
CA GLY A 77 -22.08 -6.08 9.98
C GLY A 77 -22.62 -4.72 10.43
N ALA A 78 -23.10 -4.59 11.69
CA ALA A 78 -23.67 -3.33 12.15
C ALA A 78 -22.60 -2.27 12.43
N LYS A 79 -22.97 -1.00 12.28
CA LYS A 79 -22.16 0.12 12.75
C LYS A 79 -22.21 0.20 14.26
N VAL A 80 -21.05 0.32 14.89
CA VAL A 80 -20.88 0.42 16.35
C VAL A 80 -20.11 1.70 16.70
N LYS A 81 -20.38 2.22 17.91
CA LYS A 81 -19.69 3.39 18.44
C LYS A 81 -18.66 2.97 19.49
N LYS A 82 -17.58 3.72 19.62
CA LYS A 82 -16.62 3.57 20.71
C LYS A 82 -17.34 3.59 22.06
N GLY A 83 -17.06 2.60 22.90
CA GLY A 83 -17.70 2.44 24.23
C GLY A 83 -19.05 1.71 24.18
N GLN A 84 -19.61 1.42 23.01
CA GLN A 84 -20.82 0.60 22.88
C GLN A 84 -20.58 -0.81 23.38
N THR A 85 -21.47 -1.35 24.23
CA THR A 85 -21.40 -2.74 24.69
C THR A 85 -21.69 -3.70 23.53
N LEU A 86 -20.81 -4.67 23.35
CA LEU A 86 -20.89 -5.69 22.31
C LEU A 86 -21.29 -7.04 22.89
N PHE A 87 -20.64 -7.45 23.99
CA PHE A 87 -20.90 -8.71 24.69
C PHE A 87 -20.94 -8.47 26.19
N VAL A 88 -21.67 -9.32 26.90
CA VAL A 88 -21.66 -9.39 28.37
C VAL A 88 -21.22 -10.79 28.76
N ILE A 89 -20.16 -10.88 29.54
CA ILE A 89 -19.69 -12.10 30.20
C ILE A 89 -20.38 -12.15 31.56
N ASP A 90 -20.66 -13.34 32.12
CA ASP A 90 -21.28 -13.49 33.42
C ASP A 90 -20.61 -12.57 34.44
N THR A 91 -21.34 -11.55 34.87
CA THR A 91 -20.89 -10.53 35.81
C THR A 91 -21.03 -10.93 37.27
N ILE A 92 -21.79 -11.99 37.57
CA ILE A 92 -22.15 -12.37 38.94
C ILE A 92 -20.92 -12.62 39.83
N PRO A 93 -19.93 -13.44 39.41
CA PRO A 93 -18.77 -13.71 40.22
C PRO A 93 -17.89 -12.45 40.41
N TYR A 94 -17.75 -11.62 39.38
CA TYR A 94 -16.97 -10.39 39.43
C TYR A 94 -17.65 -9.32 40.31
N ALA A 95 -18.96 -9.19 40.23
CA ALA A 95 -19.73 -8.28 41.06
C ALA A 95 -19.67 -8.71 42.55
N ALA A 96 -19.67 -10.02 42.84
CA ALA A 96 -19.49 -10.54 44.20
C ALA A 96 -18.08 -10.21 44.74
N SER A 97 -17.04 -10.44 43.96
CA SER A 97 -15.66 -10.10 44.30
C SER A 97 -15.47 -8.59 44.55
N TYR A 98 -16.07 -7.75 43.72
CA TYR A 98 -16.06 -6.29 43.92
C TYR A 98 -16.74 -5.87 45.20
N ARG A 99 -17.92 -6.42 45.53
CA ARG A 99 -18.63 -6.13 46.81
C ARG A 99 -17.79 -6.55 48.01
N GLN A 100 -17.12 -7.71 47.96
CA GLN A 100 -16.22 -8.18 49.01
C GLN A 100 -15.05 -7.24 49.23
N ALA A 101 -14.37 -6.82 48.16
CA ALA A 101 -13.26 -5.89 48.23
C ALA A 101 -13.68 -4.52 48.77
N LYS A 102 -14.85 -4.02 48.35
CA LYS A 102 -15.45 -2.79 48.88
C LYS A 102 -15.74 -2.85 50.35
N ALA A 103 -16.24 -3.99 50.87
CA ALA A 103 -16.46 -4.19 52.28
C ALA A 103 -15.15 -4.21 53.08
N ALA A 104 -14.06 -4.75 52.50
CA ALA A 104 -12.73 -4.71 53.11
C ALA A 104 -12.17 -3.28 53.21
N VAL A 105 -12.44 -2.41 52.23
CA VAL A 105 -12.11 -0.96 52.31
C VAL A 105 -12.85 -0.32 53.50
N ALA A 106 -14.14 -0.52 53.61
CA ALA A 106 -14.92 0.04 54.73
C ALA A 106 -14.42 -0.42 56.10
N THR A 107 -13.97 -1.69 56.23
CA THR A 107 -13.34 -2.21 57.44
C THR A 107 -12.01 -1.51 57.73
N ALA A 108 -11.15 -1.34 56.71
CA ALA A 108 -9.88 -0.67 56.85
C ALA A 108 -10.02 0.83 57.15
N GLU A 109 -11.04 1.50 56.63
CA GLU A 109 -11.40 2.88 56.99
C GLU A 109 -11.77 3.03 58.44
N ALA A 110 -12.60 2.11 58.99
CA ALA A 110 -12.96 2.11 60.41
C ALA A 110 -11.73 1.85 61.29
N GLN A 111 -10.82 0.95 60.89
CA GLN A 111 -9.56 0.70 61.61
C GLN A 111 -8.66 1.93 61.61
N LEU A 112 -8.56 2.62 60.47
CA LEU A 112 -7.79 3.85 60.36
C LEU A 112 -8.36 4.95 61.27
N ALA A 113 -9.68 5.13 61.28
CA ALA A 113 -10.33 6.12 62.12
C ALA A 113 -10.04 5.85 63.60
N THR A 114 -10.07 4.58 64.02
CA THR A 114 -9.71 4.19 65.40
C THR A 114 -8.23 4.48 65.71
N ALA A 115 -7.33 4.12 64.83
CA ALA A 115 -5.89 4.37 65.00
C ALA A 115 -5.56 5.88 65.00
N GLN A 116 -6.27 6.66 64.21
CA GLN A 116 -6.14 8.12 64.17
C GLN A 116 -6.56 8.74 65.51
N LEU A 117 -7.72 8.37 66.03
CA LEU A 117 -8.19 8.86 67.32
C LEU A 117 -7.23 8.49 68.46
N SER A 118 -6.68 7.25 68.42
CA SER A 118 -5.66 6.82 69.38
C SER A 118 -4.37 7.64 69.29
N LEU A 119 -3.93 7.98 68.08
CA LEU A 119 -2.74 8.81 67.86
C LEU A 119 -2.98 10.23 68.38
N GLU A 120 -4.12 10.87 68.01
CA GLU A 120 -4.51 12.20 68.49
C GLU A 120 -4.51 12.27 70.02
N GLY A 121 -5.17 11.29 70.71
CA GLY A 121 -5.14 11.22 72.15
C GLY A 121 -3.76 11.02 72.77
N SER A 122 -2.90 10.23 72.10
CA SER A 122 -1.51 10.06 72.52
C SER A 122 -0.65 11.34 72.31
N GLU A 123 -0.91 12.11 71.26
CA GLU A 123 -0.25 13.39 71.03
C GLU A 123 -0.62 14.42 72.13
N ASP A 124 -1.90 14.47 72.53
CA ASP A 124 -2.36 15.35 73.61
C ASP A 124 -1.72 14.97 74.94
N LEU A 125 -1.70 13.67 75.30
CA LEU A 125 -1.10 13.20 76.56
C LEU A 125 0.43 13.38 76.58
N TYR A 126 1.08 13.27 75.42
CA TYR A 126 2.52 13.52 75.32
C TYR A 126 2.84 15.03 75.53
N ALA A 127 2.02 15.90 74.96
CA ALA A 127 2.17 17.33 75.12
C ALA A 127 2.04 17.75 76.58
N GLU A 128 1.24 17.05 77.39
CA GLU A 128 1.11 17.21 78.84
C GLU A 128 2.16 16.44 79.64
N ASN A 129 3.13 15.77 78.99
CA ASN A 129 4.17 14.94 79.60
C ASN A 129 3.67 13.72 80.42
N VAL A 130 2.50 13.19 80.09
CA VAL A 130 1.86 12.06 80.78
C VAL A 130 2.36 10.73 80.25
N ILE A 131 2.74 10.63 78.96
CA ILE A 131 3.22 9.41 78.30
C ILE A 131 4.66 9.57 77.78
N SER A 132 5.33 8.43 77.54
CA SER A 132 6.67 8.38 76.99
C SER A 132 6.72 8.59 75.48
N ASP A 133 7.88 9.01 74.93
CA ASP A 133 8.08 9.08 73.47
C ASP A 133 7.87 7.70 72.81
N PHE A 134 8.25 6.61 73.48
CA PHE A 134 8.01 5.25 72.99
C PHE A 134 6.51 4.94 72.76
N GLU A 135 5.63 5.38 73.68
CA GLU A 135 4.21 5.18 73.53
C GLU A 135 3.62 6.02 72.41
N LEU A 136 4.03 7.28 72.25
CA LEU A 136 3.67 8.12 71.12
C LEU A 136 4.12 7.51 69.80
N GLN A 137 5.37 7.05 69.70
CA GLN A 137 5.87 6.40 68.46
C GLN A 137 5.10 5.10 68.16
N THR A 138 4.71 4.36 69.19
CA THR A 138 3.88 3.14 69.01
C THR A 138 2.49 3.49 68.42
N ALA A 139 1.82 4.53 68.90
CA ALA A 139 0.56 5.00 68.33
C ALA A 139 0.72 5.50 66.88
N ARG A 140 1.79 6.23 66.61
CA ARG A 140 2.11 6.73 65.24
C ARG A 140 2.40 5.58 64.26
N ASN A 141 3.11 4.54 64.70
CA ASN A 141 3.35 3.34 63.90
C ASN A 141 2.06 2.55 63.65
N SER A 142 1.15 2.50 64.63
CA SER A 142 -0.15 1.87 64.48
C SER A 142 -1.01 2.62 63.45
N TYR A 143 -1.06 3.94 63.54
CA TYR A 143 -1.70 4.77 62.50
C TYR A 143 -1.14 4.54 61.12
N ASN A 144 0.21 4.59 60.95
CA ASN A 144 0.85 4.34 59.69
C ASN A 144 0.55 2.94 59.12
N SER A 145 0.48 1.92 59.98
CA SER A 145 0.06 0.56 59.63
C SER A 145 -1.39 0.51 59.11
N ALA A 146 -2.31 1.22 59.80
CA ALA A 146 -3.69 1.32 59.33
C ALA A 146 -3.83 2.06 58.02
N VAL A 147 -3.07 3.13 57.79
CA VAL A 147 -2.98 3.82 56.48
C VAL A 147 -2.52 2.88 55.39
N ALA A 148 -1.49 2.06 55.66
CA ALA A 148 -0.99 1.08 54.69
C ALA A 148 -2.02 -0.01 54.38
N SER A 149 -2.74 -0.48 55.40
CA SER A 149 -3.84 -1.47 55.26
C SER A 149 -4.99 -0.93 54.41
N LEU A 150 -5.39 0.34 54.61
CA LEU A 150 -6.41 0.98 53.79
C LEU A 150 -5.97 1.07 52.33
N ARG A 151 -4.74 1.50 52.06
CA ARG A 151 -4.22 1.56 50.68
C ARG A 151 -4.21 0.20 50.00
N GLN A 152 -3.86 -0.86 50.73
CA GLN A 152 -3.93 -2.23 50.23
C GLN A 152 -5.35 -2.65 49.88
N ALA A 153 -6.34 -2.38 50.77
CA ALA A 153 -7.74 -2.69 50.53
C ALA A 153 -8.29 -1.91 49.31
N GLN A 154 -7.97 -0.62 49.17
CA GLN A 154 -8.32 0.22 48.01
C GLN A 154 -7.71 -0.31 46.69
N ALA A 155 -6.48 -0.76 46.72
CA ALA A 155 -5.85 -1.38 45.54
C ALA A 155 -6.56 -2.68 45.15
N SER A 156 -7.00 -3.49 46.12
CA SER A 156 -7.76 -4.71 45.86
C SER A 156 -9.16 -4.42 45.32
N GLU A 157 -9.84 -3.37 45.84
CA GLU A 157 -11.12 -2.91 45.29
C GLU A 157 -10.99 -2.44 43.86
N ALA A 158 -9.98 -1.62 43.57
CA ALA A 158 -9.72 -1.14 42.20
C ALA A 158 -9.51 -2.31 41.21
N SER A 159 -8.75 -3.34 41.63
CA SER A 159 -8.54 -4.54 40.81
C SER A 159 -9.84 -5.31 40.56
N ALA A 160 -10.67 -5.48 41.59
CA ALA A 160 -11.97 -6.16 41.48
C ALA A 160 -12.96 -5.36 40.60
N ALA A 161 -12.98 -4.03 40.71
CA ALA A 161 -13.76 -3.13 39.87
C ALA A 161 -13.34 -3.22 38.42
N GLN A 162 -12.04 -3.28 38.15
CA GLN A 162 -11.49 -3.45 36.81
C GLN A 162 -11.93 -4.77 36.16
N ASN A 163 -11.82 -5.88 36.89
CA ASN A 163 -12.28 -7.19 36.43
C ASN A 163 -13.77 -7.20 36.10
N LEU A 164 -14.60 -6.57 36.95
CA LEU A 164 -16.01 -6.41 36.66
C LEU A 164 -16.28 -5.58 35.44
N SER A 165 -15.50 -4.53 35.22
CA SER A 165 -15.59 -3.69 33.98
C SER A 165 -15.25 -4.47 32.72
N TYR A 166 -14.30 -5.40 32.80
CA TYR A 166 -13.89 -6.26 31.69
C TYR A 166 -14.94 -7.33 31.34
N ALA A 167 -15.83 -7.68 32.25
CA ALA A 167 -16.95 -8.56 31.94
C ALA A 167 -17.98 -7.92 31.00
N ILE A 168 -17.97 -6.59 30.87
CA ILE A 168 -18.77 -5.84 29.91
C ILE A 168 -17.85 -5.44 28.72
N VAL A 169 -17.85 -6.23 27.67
CA VAL A 169 -16.98 -6.03 26.52
C VAL A 169 -17.53 -4.92 25.64
N LYS A 170 -16.73 -3.88 25.43
CA LYS A 170 -17.12 -2.67 24.68
C LYS A 170 -16.24 -2.50 23.43
N SER A 171 -16.81 -1.82 22.41
CA SER A 171 -16.04 -1.44 21.24
C SER A 171 -14.96 -0.40 21.58
N PRO A 172 -13.69 -0.62 21.20
CA PRO A 172 -12.61 0.34 21.42
C PRO A 172 -12.63 1.50 20.42
N VAL A 173 -13.29 1.33 19.26
CA VAL A 173 -13.33 2.29 18.14
C VAL A 173 -14.75 2.47 17.61
N ASN A 174 -14.97 3.53 16.83
CA ASN A 174 -16.14 3.63 15.97
C ASN A 174 -15.87 2.82 14.70
N GLY A 175 -16.88 2.13 14.17
CA GLY A 175 -16.65 1.34 12.96
C GLY A 175 -17.75 0.37 12.65
N SER A 176 -17.44 -0.64 11.85
CA SER A 176 -18.35 -1.74 11.52
C SER A 176 -17.90 -3.02 12.21
N ALA A 177 -18.84 -3.71 12.83
CA ALA A 177 -18.62 -5.01 13.45
C ALA A 177 -18.49 -6.08 12.38
N GLY A 178 -17.48 -6.93 12.48
CA GLY A 178 -17.30 -8.09 11.63
C GLY A 178 -18.30 -9.22 11.94
N MET A 179 -17.99 -10.40 11.46
CA MET A 179 -18.72 -11.63 11.81
C MET A 179 -18.19 -12.18 13.15
N THR A 180 -19.01 -12.90 13.88
CA THR A 180 -18.64 -13.57 15.13
C THR A 180 -19.22 -14.98 15.21
N SER A 181 -18.39 -15.93 15.64
CA SER A 181 -18.84 -17.29 15.96
C SER A 181 -19.46 -17.41 17.37
N ILE A 182 -19.27 -16.38 18.19
CA ILE A 182 -19.64 -16.40 19.60
C ILE A 182 -21.15 -16.22 19.77
N ARG A 183 -21.75 -17.09 20.60
CA ARG A 183 -23.17 -17.10 20.92
C ARG A 183 -23.39 -17.08 22.46
N VAL A 184 -24.59 -16.70 22.86
CA VAL A 184 -24.99 -16.80 24.27
C VAL A 184 -24.76 -18.21 24.78
N GLY A 185 -24.17 -18.37 25.95
CA GLY A 185 -23.77 -19.63 26.55
C GLY A 185 -22.35 -20.13 26.16
N ALA A 186 -21.66 -19.46 25.24
CA ALA A 186 -20.27 -19.80 24.92
C ALA A 186 -19.36 -19.47 26.13
N LEU A 187 -18.41 -20.36 26.41
CA LEU A 187 -17.33 -20.11 27.35
C LEU A 187 -16.21 -19.36 26.67
N VAL A 188 -15.82 -18.22 27.21
CA VAL A 188 -14.72 -17.39 26.73
C VAL A 188 -13.62 -17.26 27.77
N SER A 189 -12.40 -17.01 27.35
CA SER A 189 -11.23 -16.91 28.21
C SER A 189 -10.24 -15.89 27.66
N SER A 190 -9.51 -15.20 28.55
CA SER A 190 -8.44 -14.28 28.18
C SER A 190 -7.29 -14.95 27.41
N SER A 191 -7.18 -16.28 27.43
CA SER A 191 -6.20 -17.07 26.69
C SER A 191 -6.67 -17.54 25.30
N MET A 192 -7.89 -17.17 24.89
CA MET A 192 -8.39 -17.52 23.56
C MET A 192 -7.55 -16.92 22.45
N THR A 193 -7.23 -17.73 21.44
CA THR A 193 -6.52 -17.27 20.23
C THR A 193 -7.46 -16.49 19.31
N GLU A 194 -8.73 -16.91 19.23
CA GLU A 194 -9.74 -16.30 18.37
C GLU A 194 -10.38 -15.08 19.07
N PRO A 195 -10.54 -13.93 18.38
CA PRO A 195 -11.23 -12.78 18.94
C PRO A 195 -12.73 -13.02 19.05
N LEU A 196 -13.40 -12.30 19.95
CA LEU A 196 -14.86 -12.32 20.03
C LEU A 196 -15.51 -11.75 18.78
N ILE A 197 -14.94 -10.67 18.28
CA ILE A 197 -15.34 -9.98 17.06
C ILE A 197 -14.22 -9.03 16.63
N SER A 198 -14.13 -8.73 15.34
CA SER A 198 -13.29 -7.64 14.83
C SER A 198 -14.15 -6.41 14.57
N VAL A 199 -13.66 -5.24 14.91
CA VAL A 199 -14.30 -3.95 14.63
C VAL A 199 -13.34 -3.13 13.78
N SER A 200 -13.81 -2.71 12.59
CA SER A 200 -13.03 -1.96 11.62
C SER A 200 -13.57 -0.53 11.50
N ASP A 201 -12.70 0.46 11.72
CA ASP A 201 -12.98 1.86 11.39
C ASP A 201 -12.71 2.09 9.90
N ASN A 202 -13.77 2.00 9.12
CA ASN A 202 -13.74 2.18 7.67
C ASN A 202 -14.08 3.61 7.24
N SER A 203 -14.02 4.61 8.12
CA SER A 203 -14.28 6.01 7.77
C SER A 203 -13.26 6.58 6.79
N GLN A 204 -12.01 6.13 6.93
CA GLN A 204 -10.90 6.34 6.01
C GLN A 204 -10.23 5.00 5.76
N MET A 205 -9.73 4.83 4.54
CA MET A 205 -9.02 3.62 4.16
C MET A 205 -7.55 3.91 3.91
N TYR A 206 -6.71 3.05 4.43
CA TYR A 206 -5.29 3.06 4.20
C TYR A 206 -4.97 2.07 3.09
N VAL A 207 -4.38 2.57 2.03
CA VAL A 207 -3.99 1.77 0.87
C VAL A 207 -2.48 1.62 0.88
N TYR A 208 -2.02 0.40 1.14
CA TYR A 208 -0.60 0.06 1.21
C TYR A 208 -0.15 -0.53 -0.10
N PHE A 209 0.95 -0.03 -0.62
CA PHE A 209 1.61 -0.55 -1.81
C PHE A 209 3.11 -0.43 -1.67
N SER A 210 3.87 -1.06 -2.58
CA SER A 210 5.33 -1.10 -2.50
C SER A 210 5.95 -0.45 -3.72
N LEU A 211 6.90 0.45 -3.48
CA LEU A 211 7.75 1.05 -4.51
C LEU A 211 9.15 0.43 -4.47
N PRO A 212 9.79 0.17 -5.62
CA PRO A 212 11.20 -0.21 -5.67
C PRO A 212 12.09 0.83 -4.98
N GLU A 213 13.08 0.40 -4.19
CA GLU A 213 14.03 1.31 -3.52
C GLU A 213 14.67 2.29 -4.50
N LYS A 214 15.03 1.82 -5.70
CA LYS A 214 15.61 2.66 -6.76
C LYS A 214 14.74 3.86 -7.11
N GLU A 215 13.42 3.69 -7.18
CA GLU A 215 12.49 4.78 -7.48
C GLU A 215 12.43 5.79 -6.34
N VAL A 216 12.31 5.31 -5.10
CA VAL A 216 12.29 6.17 -3.91
C VAL A 216 13.57 6.98 -3.80
N LEU A 217 14.74 6.36 -4.03
CA LEU A 217 16.03 7.05 -4.05
C LEU A 217 16.11 8.10 -5.16
N SER A 218 15.58 7.79 -6.36
CA SER A 218 15.55 8.74 -7.48
C SER A 218 14.70 9.97 -7.14
N MET A 219 13.49 9.73 -6.60
CA MET A 219 12.59 10.81 -6.19
C MET A 219 13.19 11.64 -5.05
N THR A 220 13.79 10.99 -4.05
CA THR A 220 14.41 11.69 -2.93
C THR A 220 15.59 12.58 -3.37
N ARG A 221 16.36 12.15 -4.38
CA ARG A 221 17.41 13.00 -4.99
C ARG A 221 16.81 14.20 -5.72
N GLN A 222 15.69 14.00 -6.41
CA GLN A 222 15.02 15.06 -7.17
C GLN A 222 14.40 16.11 -6.25
N TYR A 223 13.74 15.70 -5.18
CA TYR A 223 13.00 16.59 -4.27
C TYR A 223 13.74 16.92 -2.97
N GLY A 224 14.91 16.34 -2.73
CA GLY A 224 15.81 16.65 -1.62
C GLY A 224 15.51 15.90 -0.33
N SER A 225 14.27 15.49 -0.08
CA SER A 225 13.87 14.73 1.11
C SER A 225 12.65 13.85 0.86
N ILE A 226 12.42 12.86 1.71
CA ILE A 226 11.21 12.02 1.66
C ILE A 226 9.96 12.86 1.87
N ASP A 227 9.97 13.81 2.79
CA ASP A 227 8.82 14.65 3.11
C ASP A 227 8.44 15.54 1.92
N ASN A 228 9.43 16.11 1.23
CA ASN A 228 9.22 16.85 -0.01
C ASN A 228 8.74 15.95 -1.14
N THR A 229 9.23 14.71 -1.20
CA THR A 229 8.75 13.71 -2.15
C THR A 229 7.27 13.42 -1.95
N ILE A 230 6.85 13.22 -0.69
CA ILE A 230 5.41 13.04 -0.35
C ILE A 230 4.59 14.24 -0.82
N ALA A 231 5.05 15.46 -0.54
CA ALA A 231 4.36 16.68 -0.93
C ALA A 231 4.29 16.92 -2.45
N SER A 232 5.19 16.30 -3.23
CA SER A 232 5.23 16.42 -4.69
C SER A 232 4.29 15.49 -5.44
N PHE A 233 3.75 14.46 -4.77
CA PHE A 233 2.80 13.56 -5.41
C PHE A 233 1.47 14.26 -5.70
N GLN A 234 0.99 14.06 -6.90
CA GLN A 234 -0.40 14.39 -7.25
C GLN A 234 -1.38 13.44 -6.54
N PRO A 235 -2.66 13.81 -6.43
CA PRO A 235 -3.68 12.90 -5.97
C PRO A 235 -3.64 11.59 -6.76
N VAL A 236 -3.71 10.47 -6.04
CA VAL A 236 -3.63 9.12 -6.61
C VAL A 236 -5.02 8.54 -6.79
N THR A 237 -5.20 7.67 -7.77
CA THR A 237 -6.47 6.98 -8.01
C THR A 237 -6.35 5.51 -7.67
N LEU A 238 -7.46 4.92 -7.22
CA LEU A 238 -7.54 3.51 -6.84
C LEU A 238 -8.45 2.78 -7.83
N THR A 239 -7.92 1.74 -8.46
CA THR A 239 -8.70 0.81 -9.28
C THR A 239 -8.99 -0.43 -8.46
N LEU A 240 -10.26 -0.76 -8.31
CA LEU A 240 -10.72 -1.92 -7.57
C LEU A 240 -10.53 -3.22 -8.36
N THR A 241 -10.75 -4.36 -7.73
CA THR A 241 -10.56 -5.69 -8.34
C THR A 241 -11.53 -5.98 -9.50
N ASP A 242 -12.68 -5.31 -9.54
CA ASP A 242 -13.65 -5.38 -10.64
C ASP A 242 -13.29 -4.50 -11.85
N GLY A 243 -12.17 -3.75 -11.75
CA GLY A 243 -11.70 -2.83 -12.78
C GLY A 243 -12.29 -1.42 -12.68
N THR A 244 -13.21 -1.16 -11.75
CA THR A 244 -13.77 0.18 -11.54
C THR A 244 -12.76 1.09 -10.86
N VAL A 245 -12.75 2.36 -11.24
CA VAL A 245 -11.94 3.39 -10.57
C VAL A 245 -12.77 3.98 -9.43
N TYR A 246 -12.17 4.03 -8.24
CA TYR A 246 -12.79 4.65 -7.08
C TYR A 246 -12.93 6.16 -7.31
N GLU A 247 -14.09 6.72 -7.00
CA GLU A 247 -14.47 8.09 -7.35
C GLU A 247 -13.64 9.15 -6.62
N GLU A 248 -13.34 8.91 -5.34
CA GLU A 248 -12.59 9.84 -4.51
C GLU A 248 -11.08 9.64 -4.69
N PRO A 249 -10.34 10.69 -5.02
CA PRO A 249 -8.89 10.59 -5.11
C PRO A 249 -8.25 10.43 -3.73
N GLY A 250 -7.20 9.65 -3.68
CA GLY A 250 -6.39 9.47 -2.48
C GLY A 250 -5.16 10.37 -2.48
N ARG A 251 -4.51 10.45 -1.33
CA ARG A 251 -3.23 11.14 -1.16
C ARG A 251 -2.22 10.23 -0.49
N ILE A 252 -0.98 10.27 -0.96
CA ILE A 252 0.13 9.60 -0.28
C ILE A 252 0.47 10.42 0.97
N ASP A 253 0.54 9.75 2.11
CA ASP A 253 0.83 10.40 3.40
C ASP A 253 2.08 9.84 4.09
N VAL A 254 2.48 8.61 3.76
CA VAL A 254 3.66 7.98 4.35
C VAL A 254 4.46 7.22 3.31
N ILE A 255 5.76 7.44 3.29
CA ILE A 255 6.76 6.56 2.67
C ILE A 255 7.62 5.99 3.79
N SER A 256 7.68 4.66 3.91
CA SER A 256 8.52 4.00 4.90
C SER A 256 9.99 4.40 4.73
N ARG A 257 10.68 4.56 5.85
CA ARG A 257 12.15 4.76 5.85
C ARG A 257 12.91 3.44 6.03
N ILE A 258 12.18 2.32 5.92
CA ILE A 258 12.72 0.97 6.06
C ILE A 258 12.46 0.24 4.75
N VAL A 259 13.52 -0.33 4.19
CA VAL A 259 13.48 -1.18 3.00
C VAL A 259 13.22 -2.62 3.44
N ASP A 260 12.27 -3.28 2.82
CA ASP A 260 12.09 -4.72 2.96
C ASP A 260 13.25 -5.43 2.27
N ARG A 261 14.04 -6.18 3.05
CA ARG A 261 15.26 -6.85 2.55
C ARG A 261 14.97 -8.03 1.62
N GLY A 262 13.78 -8.62 1.71
CA GLY A 262 13.39 -9.76 0.88
C GLY A 262 13.01 -9.34 -0.53
N THR A 263 12.38 -8.17 -0.67
CA THR A 263 11.83 -7.68 -1.93
C THR A 263 12.59 -6.48 -2.52
N GLY A 264 13.43 -5.80 -1.72
CA GLY A 264 14.10 -4.56 -2.13
C GLY A 264 13.12 -3.40 -2.37
N THR A 265 11.98 -3.41 -1.67
CA THR A 265 10.92 -2.41 -1.83
C THR A 265 10.71 -1.59 -0.55
N VAL A 266 10.11 -0.43 -0.71
CA VAL A 266 9.71 0.48 0.36
C VAL A 266 8.20 0.53 0.40
N SER A 267 7.61 0.30 1.56
CA SER A 267 6.16 0.42 1.75
C SER A 267 5.72 1.87 1.72
N VAL A 268 4.67 2.14 1.00
CA VAL A 268 4.03 3.44 0.87
C VAL A 268 2.56 3.32 1.27
N ARG A 269 2.04 4.32 1.94
CA ARG A 269 0.65 4.41 2.32
C ARG A 269 -0.02 5.60 1.65
N ALA A 270 -1.18 5.35 1.07
CA ALA A 270 -2.09 6.40 0.64
C ALA A 270 -3.39 6.35 1.48
N VAL A 271 -4.01 7.49 1.69
CA VAL A 271 -5.27 7.64 2.42
C VAL A 271 -6.37 7.98 1.45
N PHE A 272 -7.47 7.26 1.56
CA PHE A 272 -8.70 7.49 0.81
C PHE A 272 -9.86 7.69 1.77
N ASP A 273 -10.69 8.69 1.52
CA ASP A 273 -11.93 8.85 2.27
C ASP A 273 -12.96 7.82 1.80
N ASN A 274 -13.78 7.28 2.72
CA ASN A 274 -14.72 6.20 2.44
C ASN A 274 -16.11 6.51 3.05
N GLU A 275 -16.62 7.69 2.80
CA GLU A 275 -17.91 8.13 3.33
C GLU A 275 -19.06 7.21 2.88
N ASN A 276 -18.99 6.73 1.65
CA ASN A 276 -19.99 5.84 1.04
C ASN A 276 -19.86 4.37 1.48
N GLY A 277 -18.80 4.01 2.24
CA GLY A 277 -18.56 2.64 2.73
C GLY A 277 -18.35 1.59 1.63
N ARG A 278 -17.92 2.00 0.42
CA ARG A 278 -17.67 1.08 -0.71
C ARG A 278 -16.39 0.30 -0.57
N LEU A 279 -15.39 0.86 0.11
CA LEU A 279 -14.14 0.18 0.38
C LEU A 279 -14.28 -0.65 1.66
N MET A 280 -13.79 -1.87 1.61
CA MET A 280 -13.80 -2.80 2.74
C MET A 280 -12.37 -3.12 3.15
N SER A 281 -12.13 -3.21 4.44
CA SER A 281 -10.83 -3.66 4.96
C SER A 281 -10.54 -5.09 4.53
N GLY A 282 -9.28 -5.37 4.17
CA GLY A 282 -8.82 -6.64 3.61
C GLY A 282 -8.99 -6.78 2.10
N SER A 283 -9.58 -5.79 1.41
CA SER A 283 -9.69 -5.79 -0.04
C SER A 283 -8.34 -5.50 -0.70
N SER A 284 -8.22 -5.90 -1.97
CA SER A 284 -7.07 -5.58 -2.83
C SER A 284 -7.49 -4.64 -3.96
N GLY A 285 -6.52 -3.96 -4.55
CA GLY A 285 -6.73 -3.09 -5.69
C GLY A 285 -5.42 -2.72 -6.36
N ARG A 286 -5.49 -1.73 -7.25
CA ARG A 286 -4.30 -1.12 -7.85
C ARG A 286 -4.35 0.38 -7.60
N ILE A 287 -3.28 0.90 -7.05
CA ILE A 287 -3.09 2.34 -6.94
C ILE A 287 -2.40 2.84 -8.21
N ASN A 288 -2.92 3.90 -8.80
CA ASN A 288 -2.35 4.53 -9.97
C ASN A 288 -1.75 5.88 -9.56
N ILE A 289 -0.46 6.03 -9.81
CA ILE A 289 0.29 7.24 -9.53
C ILE A 289 0.55 7.93 -10.85
N SER A 290 0.14 9.18 -10.96
CA SER A 290 0.35 9.99 -12.13
C SER A 290 1.61 10.86 -11.97
N TYR A 291 2.41 10.92 -13.02
CA TYR A 291 3.60 11.74 -13.11
C TYR A 291 3.52 12.62 -14.34
N ASP A 292 3.63 13.91 -14.19
CA ASP A 292 3.75 14.80 -15.34
C ASP A 292 5.20 14.80 -15.84
N ARG A 293 5.36 14.48 -17.11
CA ARG A 293 6.62 14.55 -17.83
C ARG A 293 6.47 15.61 -18.91
N ASN A 294 7.15 16.72 -18.71
CA ASN A 294 7.18 17.79 -19.69
C ASN A 294 8.31 17.55 -20.69
N ASN A 295 8.07 17.91 -21.95
CA ASN A 295 9.07 17.88 -23.00
C ASN A 295 9.65 16.46 -23.24
N CYS A 296 8.81 15.42 -23.20
CA CYS A 296 9.21 14.03 -23.43
C CYS A 296 8.88 13.58 -24.87
N ILE A 297 9.69 12.70 -25.42
CA ILE A 297 9.44 12.08 -26.74
C ILE A 297 8.64 10.80 -26.49
N VAL A 298 7.46 10.69 -27.10
CA VAL A 298 6.61 9.49 -27.04
C VAL A 298 6.62 8.81 -28.40
N ILE A 299 6.81 7.50 -28.41
CA ILE A 299 6.81 6.69 -29.62
C ILE A 299 5.88 5.48 -29.47
N PRO A 300 5.19 5.03 -30.52
CA PRO A 300 4.41 3.80 -30.45
C PRO A 300 5.32 2.58 -30.29
N GLN A 301 4.84 1.56 -29.57
CA GLN A 301 5.58 0.30 -29.42
C GLN A 301 5.85 -0.38 -30.77
N THR A 302 4.94 -0.21 -31.73
CA THR A 302 5.09 -0.74 -33.11
C THR A 302 6.29 -0.18 -33.86
N ALA A 303 6.82 0.97 -33.43
CA ALA A 303 8.04 1.60 -33.96
C ALA A 303 9.33 0.96 -33.43
N THR A 304 9.21 0.07 -32.44
CA THR A 304 10.36 -0.51 -31.75
C THR A 304 10.54 -1.99 -32.06
N TYR A 305 11.76 -2.47 -31.91
CA TYR A 305 12.07 -3.90 -31.87
C TYR A 305 13.10 -4.17 -30.76
N GLU A 306 13.08 -5.38 -30.24
CA GLU A 306 13.89 -5.76 -29.08
C GLU A 306 14.93 -6.83 -29.48
N ILE A 307 16.19 -6.59 -29.13
CA ILE A 307 17.29 -7.56 -29.30
C ILE A 307 18.06 -7.60 -27.97
N GLN A 308 18.16 -8.78 -27.33
CA GLN A 308 18.94 -9.00 -26.12
C GLN A 308 18.64 -7.97 -25.02
N ASP A 309 17.37 -7.84 -24.67
CA ASP A 309 16.85 -6.89 -23.64
C ASP A 309 17.11 -5.40 -23.93
N LYS A 310 17.54 -5.06 -25.15
CA LYS A 310 17.71 -3.69 -25.62
C LYS A 310 16.64 -3.34 -26.64
N ILE A 311 16.12 -2.14 -26.52
CA ILE A 311 15.08 -1.62 -27.42
C ILE A 311 15.74 -0.72 -28.47
N PHE A 312 15.36 -0.95 -29.72
CA PHE A 312 15.86 -0.23 -30.88
C PHE A 312 14.71 0.37 -31.68
N VAL A 313 15.01 1.45 -32.40
CA VAL A 313 14.16 2.04 -33.43
C VAL A 313 14.95 2.18 -34.70
N TYR A 314 14.29 2.25 -35.86
CA TYR A 314 14.94 2.65 -37.09
C TYR A 314 14.74 4.14 -37.33
N LYS A 315 15.84 4.90 -37.25
CA LYS A 315 15.91 6.30 -37.69
C LYS A 315 16.09 6.34 -39.21
N VAL A 316 15.44 7.29 -39.86
CA VAL A 316 15.61 7.53 -41.29
C VAL A 316 16.70 8.60 -41.47
N VAL A 317 17.85 8.18 -41.96
CA VAL A 317 19.00 9.04 -42.30
C VAL A 317 19.32 8.87 -43.79
N ASP A 318 19.32 9.95 -44.53
CA ASP A 318 19.55 9.94 -45.98
C ASP A 318 18.67 8.93 -46.74
N GLY A 319 17.40 8.79 -46.34
CA GLY A 319 16.46 7.87 -46.97
C GLY A 319 16.69 6.38 -46.66
N LYS A 320 17.51 6.04 -45.66
CA LYS A 320 17.82 4.66 -45.24
C LYS A 320 17.49 4.45 -43.79
N ALA A 321 17.06 3.24 -43.47
CA ALA A 321 16.81 2.82 -42.08
C ALA A 321 18.14 2.56 -41.36
N VAL A 322 18.41 3.27 -40.30
CA VAL A 322 19.57 3.12 -39.42
C VAL A 322 19.09 2.68 -38.03
N SER A 323 19.59 1.55 -37.56
CA SER A 323 19.29 1.02 -36.22
C SER A 323 19.85 1.93 -35.13
N ASN A 324 19.02 2.33 -34.19
CA ASN A 324 19.41 3.20 -33.09
C ASN A 324 18.88 2.65 -31.75
N GLU A 325 19.76 2.44 -30.77
CA GLU A 325 19.38 2.00 -29.42
C GLU A 325 18.69 3.15 -28.71
N VAL A 326 17.54 2.83 -28.06
CA VAL A 326 16.79 3.80 -27.28
C VAL A 326 16.55 3.25 -25.88
N LYS A 327 16.67 4.10 -24.85
CA LYS A 327 16.21 3.78 -23.52
C LYS A 327 14.81 4.32 -23.37
N VAL A 328 13.89 3.46 -22.95
CA VAL A 328 12.47 3.82 -22.85
C VAL A 328 11.92 3.53 -21.47
N PHE A 329 10.99 4.36 -21.07
CA PHE A 329 10.09 4.09 -19.96
C PHE A 329 8.79 3.48 -20.51
N ARG A 330 8.42 2.30 -20.01
CA ARG A 330 7.21 1.58 -20.45
C ARG A 330 5.98 2.20 -19.79
N ILE A 331 5.05 2.69 -20.58
CA ILE A 331 3.75 3.20 -20.09
C ILE A 331 2.80 2.01 -19.97
N ASN A 332 1.97 2.00 -18.92
CA ASN A 332 1.04 0.88 -18.68
C ASN A 332 -0.12 0.76 -19.69
N ASN A 333 -0.21 1.65 -20.69
CA ASN A 333 -1.21 1.56 -21.75
C ASN A 333 -0.93 0.46 -22.78
N GLY A 334 0.28 -0.14 -22.76
CA GLY A 334 0.71 -1.21 -23.66
C GLY A 334 0.81 -0.80 -25.13
N LYS A 335 0.76 0.50 -25.45
CA LYS A 335 0.76 1.02 -26.83
C LYS A 335 1.92 1.96 -27.11
N GLU A 336 2.45 2.64 -26.11
CA GLU A 336 3.41 3.72 -26.25
C GLU A 336 4.58 3.55 -25.28
N TYR A 337 5.72 4.12 -25.66
CA TYR A 337 6.91 4.26 -24.83
C TYR A 337 7.33 5.72 -24.75
N VAL A 338 7.76 6.14 -23.55
CA VAL A 338 8.48 7.42 -23.39
C VAL A 338 9.96 7.16 -23.56
N VAL A 339 10.59 7.90 -24.47
CA VAL A 339 12.02 7.79 -24.73
C VAL A 339 12.79 8.63 -23.72
N GLU A 340 13.64 7.98 -22.93
CA GLU A 340 14.52 8.65 -21.96
C GLU A 340 15.83 9.11 -22.62
N SER A 341 16.31 8.36 -23.61
CA SER A 341 17.53 8.72 -24.40
C SER A 341 17.59 7.94 -25.69
N GLY A 342 18.36 8.48 -26.67
CA GLY A 342 18.59 7.86 -27.97
C GLY A 342 17.86 8.54 -29.13
N LEU A 343 16.87 9.39 -28.89
CA LEU A 343 16.22 10.21 -29.90
C LEU A 343 16.30 11.70 -29.54
N ASN A 344 16.34 12.52 -30.58
CA ASN A 344 16.27 13.97 -30.48
C ASN A 344 14.99 14.49 -31.15
N ALA A 345 14.53 15.64 -30.71
CA ALA A 345 13.42 16.34 -31.35
C ALA A 345 13.71 16.56 -32.84
N GLY A 346 12.75 16.22 -33.69
CA GLY A 346 12.89 16.33 -35.15
C GLY A 346 13.45 15.10 -35.84
N ASP A 347 13.93 14.09 -35.13
CA ASP A 347 14.31 12.80 -35.72
C ASP A 347 13.10 12.17 -36.43
N ILE A 348 13.35 11.51 -37.56
CA ILE A 348 12.31 10.74 -38.27
C ILE A 348 12.55 9.26 -37.99
N ILE A 349 11.55 8.56 -37.53
CA ILE A 349 11.59 7.12 -37.25
C ILE A 349 10.53 6.37 -38.08
N VAL A 350 10.73 5.07 -38.27
CA VAL A 350 9.69 4.19 -38.79
C VAL A 350 8.69 3.89 -37.68
N SER A 351 7.41 4.22 -37.87
CA SER A 351 6.38 4.08 -36.82
C SER A 351 5.76 2.70 -36.72
N GLU A 352 5.81 1.92 -37.80
CA GLU A 352 5.26 0.55 -37.82
C GLU A 352 6.13 -0.38 -38.67
N GLY A 353 6.22 -1.65 -38.28
CA GLY A 353 6.93 -2.68 -39.02
C GLY A 353 8.45 -2.70 -38.76
N ALA A 354 8.91 -2.08 -37.68
CA ALA A 354 10.34 -2.05 -37.35
C ALA A 354 10.97 -3.46 -37.26
N GLY A 355 10.24 -4.46 -36.74
CA GLY A 355 10.73 -5.84 -36.63
C GLY A 355 10.98 -6.55 -37.97
N LEU A 356 10.48 -6.04 -39.07
CA LEU A 356 10.65 -6.60 -40.44
C LEU A 356 11.75 -5.92 -41.22
N LEU A 357 12.22 -4.75 -40.79
CA LEU A 357 13.25 -3.97 -41.41
C LEU A 357 14.66 -4.52 -41.14
N ARG A 358 15.54 -4.24 -42.07
CA ARG A 358 16.99 -4.47 -41.89
C ARG A 358 17.73 -3.15 -42.04
N GLU A 359 18.85 -3.05 -41.35
CA GLU A 359 19.72 -1.89 -41.46
C GLU A 359 20.12 -1.61 -42.90
N GLY A 360 20.10 -0.34 -43.28
CA GLY A 360 20.44 0.12 -44.64
C GLY A 360 19.32 -0.04 -45.67
N THR A 361 18.13 -0.55 -45.31
CA THR A 361 16.97 -0.65 -46.21
C THR A 361 16.55 0.74 -46.65
N PRO A 362 16.38 1.00 -47.98
CA PRO A 362 15.81 2.24 -48.47
C PRO A 362 14.37 2.39 -48.00
N VAL A 363 14.04 3.51 -47.37
CA VAL A 363 12.72 3.79 -46.80
C VAL A 363 12.20 5.07 -47.47
N THR A 364 10.97 4.99 -47.99
CA THR A 364 10.26 6.16 -48.52
C THR A 364 8.93 6.30 -47.78
N GLY A 365 8.52 7.52 -47.52
CA GLY A 365 7.23 7.83 -46.84
C GLY A 365 7.18 9.31 -46.49
N THR A 366 5.98 9.79 -46.23
CA THR A 366 5.78 11.15 -45.74
C THR A 366 5.71 11.08 -44.21
N PRO A 367 6.63 11.79 -43.50
CA PRO A 367 6.59 11.80 -42.04
C PRO A 367 5.31 12.46 -41.53
N VAL A 368 4.62 11.78 -40.61
CA VAL A 368 3.50 12.34 -39.86
C VAL A 368 4.05 12.92 -38.54
N GLU A 369 3.60 14.08 -38.12
CA GLU A 369 4.03 14.64 -36.84
C GLU A 369 3.39 13.87 -35.66
N ALA A 370 4.19 13.63 -34.62
CA ALA A 370 3.71 13.05 -33.38
C ALA A 370 2.62 13.98 -32.80
N GLY A 371 1.46 13.41 -32.43
CA GLY A 371 0.33 14.18 -31.89
C GLY A 371 -0.86 14.36 -32.82
N SER A 372 -0.77 14.09 -34.15
CA SER A 372 -1.87 14.30 -35.08
C SER A 372 -2.93 13.17 -35.13
N ASN A 373 -2.75 12.08 -34.38
CA ASN A 373 -3.58 10.87 -34.48
C ASN A 373 -4.44 10.55 -33.22
N SER A 374 -4.74 11.54 -32.38
CA SER A 374 -5.57 11.27 -31.19
C SER A 374 -7.10 11.28 -31.44
N ASN A 375 -7.57 11.30 -32.72
CA ASN A 375 -9.02 11.36 -32.98
C ASN A 375 -9.45 10.59 -34.24
N LYS A 376 -9.22 9.26 -34.28
CA LYS A 376 -9.99 8.35 -35.18
C LYS A 376 -10.01 6.96 -34.58
N GLY A 377 -11.11 6.63 -33.97
CA GLY A 377 -11.45 5.27 -33.54
C GLY A 377 -12.54 5.29 -32.46
N GLU A 378 -13.75 5.13 -32.92
CA GLU A 378 -14.91 4.74 -32.12
C GLU A 378 -14.67 3.46 -31.31
#